data_8b8788c74ff320a41cec31710a35da05
#
_entry.id   8b8788c74ff320a41cec31710a35da05
#
_cell.length_a   1.000
_cell.length_b   1.000
_cell.length_c   1.000
_cell.angle_alpha   90.00
_cell.angle_beta   90.00
_cell.angle_gamma   90.00
#
_symmetry.space_group_name_H-M   'P 1'
#
loop_
_entity.id
_entity.type
_entity.pdbx_description
1 polymer ?
#
loop_
_entity_poly.entity_id
_entity_poly.type
_entity_poly.pdbx_seq_one_letter_code
_entity_poly.pdbx_strand_id
1 'polypeptide(L)'
;LVCWASIGARTTESQTHRQMASGLSMPVGFKNSTTGDVQVAIDAMKSARSAHHFLGIDEEGRTCVVKTRGNPHGHLILRGGSGGGGGRPNYDPADVAAAAARLHDAGLPAGIMVDCSHANSGKKHTGQAAVWT
;
A
#
# COMPACT_ATOMS: atom_id res chain seq x y z
N LEU A 1 19.46 -7.84 -4.41
CA LEU A 1 19.14 -6.97 -3.29
C LEU A 1 17.85 -6.22 -3.60
N VAL A 2 16.86 -6.26 -2.70
CA VAL A 2 15.57 -5.55 -2.87
C VAL A 2 15.62 -4.28 -2.04
N CYS A 3 15.29 -3.13 -2.65
CA CYS A 3 15.32 -1.82 -1.99
C CYS A 3 13.93 -1.18 -1.85
N TRP A 4 12.89 -1.81 -2.38
CA TRP A 4 11.50 -1.37 -2.32
C TRP A 4 10.57 -2.57 -2.49
N ALA A 5 9.43 -2.56 -1.83
CA ALA A 5 8.38 -3.55 -1.96
C ALA A 5 7.00 -2.89 -2.02
N SER A 6 6.00 -3.61 -2.48
CA SER A 6 4.61 -3.16 -2.41
C SER A 6 3.65 -4.28 -2.03
N ILE A 7 2.57 -3.89 -1.37
CA ILE A 7 1.45 -4.76 -1.02
C ILE A 7 0.29 -4.43 -1.96
N GLY A 8 -0.21 -5.47 -2.65
CA GLY A 8 -1.27 -5.34 -3.63
C GLY A 8 -2.64 -5.05 -3.01
N ALA A 9 -3.56 -4.53 -3.83
CA ALA A 9 -4.89 -4.12 -3.38
C ALA A 9 -5.73 -5.22 -2.71
N ARG A 10 -5.50 -6.49 -3.07
CA ARG A 10 -6.23 -7.63 -2.49
C ARG A 10 -5.65 -8.09 -1.15
N THR A 11 -4.43 -7.68 -0.83
CA THR A 11 -3.68 -8.11 0.35
C THR A 11 -3.41 -6.98 1.33
N THR A 12 -3.78 -5.74 1.00
CA THR A 12 -3.64 -4.57 1.90
C THR A 12 -4.44 -4.75 3.20
N GLU A 13 -5.54 -5.48 3.17
CA GLU A 13 -6.33 -5.83 4.37
C GLU A 13 -5.71 -6.97 5.20
N SER A 14 -4.80 -7.75 4.61
CA SER A 14 -4.23 -8.92 5.25
C SER A 14 -3.30 -8.55 6.40
N GLN A 15 -3.62 -9.03 7.61
CA GLN A 15 -2.79 -8.84 8.80
C GLN A 15 -1.40 -9.42 8.63
N THR A 16 -1.28 -10.59 7.99
CA THR A 16 0.02 -11.22 7.71
C THR A 16 0.92 -10.31 6.88
N HIS A 17 0.39 -9.68 5.82
CA HIS A 17 1.18 -8.77 4.98
C HIS A 17 1.58 -7.50 5.73
N ARG A 18 0.71 -6.97 6.60
CA ARG A 18 1.00 -5.81 7.46
C ARG A 18 2.12 -6.14 8.46
N GLN A 19 2.08 -7.32 9.06
CA GLN A 19 3.12 -7.82 9.96
C GLN A 19 4.45 -8.02 9.22
N MET A 20 4.44 -8.64 8.05
CA MET A 20 5.65 -8.76 7.22
C MET A 20 6.24 -7.39 6.88
N ALA A 21 5.41 -6.44 6.46
CA ALA A 21 5.86 -5.08 6.16
C ALA A 21 6.51 -4.39 7.38
N SER A 22 6.02 -4.66 8.59
CA SER A 22 6.57 -4.10 9.83
C SER A 22 8.00 -4.58 10.14
N GLY A 23 8.41 -5.69 9.54
CA GLY A 23 9.75 -6.26 9.72
C GLY A 23 10.76 -5.84 8.64
N LEU A 24 10.30 -5.17 7.58
CA LEU A 24 11.18 -4.73 6.51
C LEU A 24 11.87 -3.41 6.84
N SER A 25 13.14 -3.28 6.43
CA SER A 25 13.95 -2.07 6.63
C SER A 25 13.93 -1.13 5.42
N MET A 26 13.17 -1.46 4.39
CA MET A 26 13.04 -0.69 3.14
C MET A 26 11.64 -0.08 3.03
N PRO A 27 11.42 0.92 2.16
CA PRO A 27 10.10 1.47 1.89
C PRO A 27 9.13 0.42 1.36
N VAL A 28 7.90 0.46 1.86
CA VAL A 28 6.80 -0.42 1.41
C VAL A 28 5.63 0.43 0.96
N GLY A 29 5.20 0.23 -0.29
CA GLY A 29 4.01 0.85 -0.85
C GLY A 29 2.75 0.03 -0.54
N PHE A 30 1.69 0.69 -0.09
CA PHE A 30 0.40 0.07 0.18
C PHE A 30 -0.62 0.56 -0.83
N LYS A 31 -1.13 -0.35 -1.66
CA LYS A 31 -2.16 0.00 -2.67
C LYS A 31 -3.52 0.16 -1.99
N ASN A 32 -4.28 1.16 -2.44
CA ASN A 32 -5.70 1.23 -2.08
C ASN A 32 -6.44 -0.04 -2.52
N SER A 33 -7.59 -0.30 -1.92
CA SER A 33 -8.39 -1.50 -2.21
C SER A 33 -8.79 -1.60 -3.68
N THR A 34 -9.30 -2.75 -4.09
CA THR A 34 -9.81 -2.95 -5.46
C THR A 34 -11.01 -2.07 -5.79
N THR A 35 -11.76 -1.60 -4.79
CA THR A 35 -12.88 -0.66 -4.95
C THR A 35 -12.45 0.79 -5.04
N GLY A 36 -11.19 1.10 -4.72
CA GLY A 36 -10.66 2.47 -4.69
C GLY A 36 -10.54 3.06 -3.29
N ASP A 37 -10.91 2.31 -2.23
CA ASP A 37 -10.83 2.82 -0.86
C ASP A 37 -9.38 2.97 -0.40
N VAL A 38 -9.02 4.21 -0.08
CA VAL A 38 -7.71 4.62 0.42
C VAL A 38 -7.56 4.33 1.92
N GLN A 39 -8.66 4.25 2.68
CA GLN A 39 -8.61 4.02 4.12
C GLN A 39 -7.90 2.72 4.47
N VAL A 40 -8.15 1.68 3.71
CA VAL A 40 -7.52 0.37 3.89
C VAL A 40 -6.00 0.45 3.84
N ALA A 41 -5.45 1.25 2.91
CA ALA A 41 -4.00 1.46 2.81
C ALA A 41 -3.46 2.31 3.97
N ILE A 42 -4.19 3.32 4.41
CA ILE A 42 -3.86 4.14 5.58
C ILE A 42 -3.78 3.26 6.84
N ASP A 43 -4.77 2.39 7.05
CA ASP A 43 -4.80 1.47 8.18
C ASP A 43 -3.64 0.45 8.12
N ALA A 44 -3.32 -0.03 6.91
CA ALA A 44 -2.17 -0.90 6.71
C ALA A 44 -0.84 -0.21 7.02
N MET A 45 -0.68 1.05 6.60
CA MET A 45 0.51 1.86 6.92
C MET A 45 0.64 2.06 8.44
N LYS A 46 -0.46 2.40 9.14
CA LYS A 46 -0.47 2.53 10.61
C LYS A 46 -0.06 1.23 11.28
N SER A 47 -0.66 0.11 10.86
CA SER A 47 -0.34 -1.21 11.40
C SER A 47 1.14 -1.55 11.18
N ALA A 48 1.66 -1.38 9.97
CA ALA A 48 3.05 -1.70 9.65
C ALA A 48 4.07 -0.83 10.40
N ARG A 49 3.71 0.37 10.83
CA ARG A 49 4.58 1.24 11.67
C ARG A 49 4.74 0.73 13.10
N SER A 50 3.84 -0.13 13.55
CA SER A 50 3.89 -0.69 14.91
C SER A 50 4.74 -1.95 14.97
N ALA A 51 5.26 -2.23 16.16
CA ALA A 51 5.92 -3.50 16.43
C ALA A 51 4.91 -4.64 16.46
N HIS A 52 5.30 -5.78 15.92
CA HIS A 52 4.48 -7.00 15.89
C HIS A 52 5.24 -8.22 16.40
N HIS A 53 4.50 -9.20 16.88
CA HIS A 53 5.00 -10.54 17.20
C HIS A 53 4.12 -11.55 16.45
N PHE A 54 4.74 -12.43 15.65
CA PHE A 54 4.01 -13.44 14.89
C PHE A 54 4.87 -14.68 14.66
N LEU A 55 4.22 -15.78 14.29
CA LEU A 55 4.92 -17.00 13.95
C LEU A 55 5.56 -16.86 12.56
N GLY A 56 6.82 -17.24 12.48
CA GLY A 56 7.60 -17.26 11.25
C GLY A 56 8.53 -18.47 11.20
N ILE A 57 9.45 -18.46 10.27
CA ILE A 57 10.44 -19.49 10.05
C ILE A 57 11.81 -18.81 10.05
N ASP A 58 12.77 -19.35 10.80
CA ASP A 58 14.15 -18.86 10.85
C ASP A 58 14.98 -19.35 9.63
N GLU A 59 16.23 -18.91 9.57
CA GLU A 59 17.14 -19.25 8.47
C GLU A 59 17.46 -20.74 8.38
N GLU A 60 17.30 -21.49 9.48
CA GLU A 60 17.48 -22.93 9.54
C GLU A 60 16.18 -23.72 9.26
N GLY A 61 15.09 -23.02 8.90
CA GLY A 61 13.81 -23.64 8.57
C GLY A 61 12.96 -24.03 9.78
N ARG A 62 13.26 -23.55 11.00
CA ARG A 62 12.54 -23.87 12.24
C ARG A 62 11.46 -22.82 12.51
N THR A 63 10.34 -23.25 13.05
CA THR A 63 9.30 -22.33 13.53
C THR A 63 9.82 -21.48 14.68
N CYS A 64 9.64 -20.16 14.57
CA CYS A 64 10.07 -19.19 15.57
C CYS A 64 9.04 -18.10 15.78
N VAL A 65 9.17 -17.31 16.85
CA VAL A 65 8.44 -16.07 17.04
C VAL A 65 9.27 -14.93 16.46
N VAL A 66 8.80 -14.35 15.37
CA VAL A 66 9.39 -13.14 14.77
C VAL A 66 8.92 -11.93 15.55
N LYS A 67 9.87 -11.09 15.97
CA LYS A 67 9.60 -9.80 16.62
C LYS A 67 10.07 -8.69 15.71
N THR A 68 9.16 -7.79 15.31
CA THR A 68 9.46 -6.65 14.45
C THR A 68 9.50 -5.35 15.27
N ARG A 69 10.12 -4.31 14.72
CA ARG A 69 10.19 -2.99 15.35
C ARG A 69 9.19 -1.99 14.78
N GLY A 70 8.50 -2.37 13.71
CA GLY A 70 7.72 -1.48 12.87
C GLY A 70 8.55 -0.85 11.76
N ASN A 71 7.88 -0.53 10.66
CA ASN A 71 8.47 0.10 9.48
C ASN A 71 7.84 1.49 9.26
N PRO A 72 8.55 2.59 9.53
CA PRO A 72 8.03 3.94 9.35
C PRO A 72 8.02 4.42 7.89
N HIS A 73 8.61 3.66 6.97
CA HIS A 73 8.82 4.05 5.57
C HIS A 73 7.69 3.57 4.63
N GLY A 74 6.47 3.42 5.18
CA GLY A 74 5.29 3.13 4.37
C GLY A 74 4.83 4.34 3.54
N HIS A 75 4.31 4.09 2.33
CA HIS A 75 3.70 5.12 1.49
C HIS A 75 2.46 4.57 0.77
N LEU A 76 1.58 5.47 0.35
CA LEU A 76 0.35 5.14 -0.36
C LEU A 76 0.61 4.93 -1.86
N ILE A 77 -0.04 3.93 -2.45
CA ILE A 77 -0.07 3.77 -3.91
C ILE A 77 -1.52 3.87 -4.39
N LEU A 78 -1.81 4.88 -5.21
CA LEU A 78 -3.09 5.06 -5.89
C LEU A 78 -3.12 4.23 -7.17
N ARG A 79 -3.97 3.20 -7.22
CA ARG A 79 -4.10 2.27 -8.36
C ARG A 79 -5.45 2.33 -9.07
N GLY A 80 -6.31 3.26 -8.65
CA GLY A 80 -7.70 3.34 -9.08
C GLY A 80 -8.58 2.29 -8.40
N GLY A 81 -9.88 2.41 -8.62
CA GLY A 81 -10.90 1.45 -8.22
C GLY A 81 -11.56 0.78 -9.42
N SER A 82 -12.00 -0.46 -9.23
CA SER A 82 -12.78 -1.22 -10.21
C SER A 82 -13.87 -2.00 -9.48
N GLY A 83 -15.08 -2.06 -10.03
CA GLY A 83 -16.18 -2.81 -9.45
C GLY A 83 -17.51 -2.07 -9.48
N GLY A 84 -18.60 -2.76 -9.19
CA GLY A 84 -19.99 -2.29 -9.32
C GLY A 84 -20.42 -1.19 -8.32
N GLY A 85 -19.51 -0.66 -7.52
CA GLY A 85 -19.76 0.39 -6.55
C GLY A 85 -19.18 1.77 -6.90
N GLY A 86 -18.92 2.07 -8.18
CA GLY A 86 -18.41 3.38 -8.60
C GLY A 86 -16.88 3.49 -8.64
N GLY A 87 -16.19 2.36 -8.78
CA GLY A 87 -14.74 2.37 -8.94
C GLY A 87 -14.31 3.17 -10.18
N ARG A 88 -13.42 4.15 -9.97
CA ARG A 88 -12.90 5.05 -11.00
C ARG A 88 -11.38 5.18 -10.87
N PRO A 89 -10.67 5.71 -11.88
CA PRO A 89 -9.31 6.18 -11.71
C PRO A 89 -9.19 7.17 -10.55
N ASN A 90 -8.03 7.22 -9.89
CA ASN A 90 -7.77 8.10 -8.76
C ASN A 90 -6.38 8.76 -8.84
N TYR A 91 -5.98 9.17 -10.03
CA TYR A 91 -4.70 9.82 -10.29
C TYR A 91 -4.80 11.33 -10.56
N ASP A 92 -6.01 11.86 -10.65
CA ASP A 92 -6.21 13.30 -10.87
C ASP A 92 -5.64 14.11 -9.70
N PRO A 93 -5.20 15.36 -9.93
CA PRO A 93 -4.68 16.23 -8.88
C PRO A 93 -5.59 16.36 -7.66
N ALA A 94 -6.92 16.37 -7.87
CA ALA A 94 -7.89 16.42 -6.78
C ALA A 94 -7.88 15.15 -5.93
N ASP A 95 -7.75 13.97 -6.56
CA ASP A 95 -7.66 12.69 -5.85
C ASP A 95 -6.36 12.58 -5.05
N VAL A 96 -5.25 13.01 -5.64
CA VAL A 96 -3.94 13.05 -4.97
C VAL A 96 -3.99 14.00 -3.77
N ALA A 97 -4.56 15.20 -3.93
CA ALA A 97 -4.71 16.17 -2.83
C ALA A 97 -5.60 15.62 -1.70
N ALA A 98 -6.72 14.98 -2.04
CA ALA A 98 -7.61 14.35 -1.06
C ALA A 98 -6.90 13.20 -0.31
N ALA A 99 -6.12 12.38 -1.02
CA ALA A 99 -5.34 11.33 -0.40
C ALA A 99 -4.24 11.88 0.53
N ALA A 100 -3.56 12.96 0.11
CA ALA A 100 -2.55 13.64 0.94
C ALA A 100 -3.16 14.22 2.22
N ALA A 101 -4.32 14.84 2.15
CA ALA A 101 -5.04 15.34 3.32
C ALA A 101 -5.38 14.21 4.30
N ARG A 102 -5.88 13.09 3.81
CA ARG A 102 -6.19 11.90 4.65
C ARG A 102 -4.93 11.31 5.32
N LEU A 103 -3.80 11.28 4.62
CA LEU A 103 -2.52 10.86 5.21
C LEU A 103 -2.09 11.82 6.32
N HIS A 104 -2.18 13.13 6.07
CA HIS A 104 -1.87 14.16 7.06
C HIS A 104 -2.74 14.01 8.33
N ASP A 105 -4.06 13.88 8.16
CA ASP A 105 -5.02 13.72 9.28
C ASP A 105 -4.75 12.43 10.06
N ALA A 106 -4.21 11.43 9.40
CA ALA A 106 -3.81 10.16 10.00
C ALA A 106 -2.44 10.21 10.70
N GLY A 107 -1.72 11.34 10.64
CA GLY A 107 -0.37 11.50 11.17
C GLY A 107 0.69 10.69 10.41
N LEU A 108 0.47 10.46 9.12
CA LEU A 108 1.36 9.69 8.25
C LEU A 108 2.11 10.60 7.28
N PRO A 109 3.31 10.16 6.81
CA PRO A 109 4.02 10.86 5.74
C PRO A 109 3.16 10.95 4.48
N ALA A 110 3.17 12.09 3.80
CA ALA A 110 2.43 12.34 2.56
C ALA A 110 3.12 11.73 1.31
N GLY A 111 3.79 10.59 1.46
CA GLY A 111 4.37 9.86 0.34
C GLY A 111 3.27 9.18 -0.47
N ILE A 112 3.08 9.62 -1.72
CA ILE A 112 2.08 9.07 -2.64
C ILE A 112 2.77 8.68 -3.94
N MET A 113 2.45 7.48 -4.42
CA MET A 113 2.84 6.99 -5.74
C MET A 113 1.56 6.74 -6.55
N VAL A 114 1.56 7.10 -7.81
CA VAL A 114 0.49 6.77 -8.76
C VAL A 114 0.92 5.55 -9.58
N ASP A 115 0.10 4.51 -9.53
CA ASP A 115 0.24 3.32 -10.37
C ASP A 115 -0.42 3.60 -11.72
N CYS A 116 0.37 3.73 -12.77
CA CYS A 116 -0.11 4.01 -14.13
C CYS A 116 -0.85 2.84 -14.79
N SER A 117 -0.85 1.66 -14.16
CA SER A 117 -1.57 0.49 -14.65
C SER A 117 -2.87 0.24 -13.86
N HIS A 118 -3.36 -0.98 -13.83
CA HIS A 118 -4.56 -1.40 -13.11
C HIS A 118 -5.81 -0.58 -13.49
N ALA A 119 -6.58 -0.10 -12.52
CA ALA A 119 -7.82 0.61 -12.82
C ALA A 119 -7.59 2.04 -13.32
N ASN A 120 -6.45 2.65 -13.02
CA ASN A 120 -6.10 3.98 -13.53
C ASN A 120 -6.03 4.00 -15.07
N SER A 121 -5.49 2.95 -15.70
CA SER A 121 -5.44 2.82 -17.17
C SER A 121 -6.55 1.92 -17.73
N GLY A 122 -7.57 1.54 -16.93
CA GLY A 122 -8.56 0.56 -17.32
C GLY A 122 -7.96 -0.81 -17.63
N LYS A 123 -6.80 -1.15 -17.06
CA LYS A 123 -6.01 -2.37 -17.31
C LYS A 123 -5.52 -2.50 -18.76
N LYS A 124 -5.41 -1.39 -19.47
CA LYS A 124 -4.91 -1.34 -20.86
C LYS A 124 -3.52 -0.69 -20.86
N HIS A 125 -2.55 -1.36 -21.50
CA HIS A 125 -1.19 -0.80 -21.62
C HIS A 125 -1.18 0.52 -22.38
N THR A 126 -2.05 0.68 -23.37
CA THR A 126 -2.19 1.92 -24.16
C THR A 126 -2.72 3.09 -23.33
N GLY A 127 -3.40 2.85 -22.21
CA GLY A 127 -3.89 3.90 -21.32
C GLY A 127 -2.85 4.40 -20.29
N GLN A 128 -1.71 3.73 -20.16
CA GLN A 128 -0.72 4.09 -19.12
C GLN A 128 -0.06 5.45 -19.40
N ALA A 129 0.15 5.80 -20.66
CA ALA A 129 0.73 7.08 -21.03
C ALA A 129 -0.15 8.26 -20.59
N ALA A 130 -1.48 8.13 -20.69
CA ALA A 130 -2.43 9.15 -20.26
C ALA A 130 -2.46 9.36 -18.72
N VAL A 131 -2.08 8.34 -17.96
CA VAL A 131 -1.97 8.44 -16.48
C VAL A 131 -0.65 9.09 -16.07
N TRP A 132 0.37 8.98 -16.91
CA TRP A 132 1.70 9.53 -16.64
C TRP A 132 1.79 11.05 -16.90
N THR A 133 1.02 11.57 -17.84
CA THR A 133 1.01 13.00 -18.24
C THR A 133 0.13 13.84 -17.35
#